data_d5c9af0b18d81ce141853717953e3e1a
#
_entry.id   d5c9af0b18d81ce141853717953e3e1a
#
_cell.length_a   1.000
_cell.length_b   1.000
_cell.length_c   1.000
_cell.angle_alpha   90.00
_cell.angle_beta   90.00
_cell.angle_gamma   90.00
#
_symmetry.space_group_name_H-M   'P 1'
#
loop_
_entity.id
_entity.type
_entity.pdbx_description
1 polymer ?
#
loop_
_entity_poly.entity_id
_entity_poly.type
_entity_poly.pdbx_seq_one_letter_code
_entity_poly.pdbx_strand_id
1 'polypeptide(L)'
;MLYYLIAAVIIALDQFTKYLVVKYMELGESIPLIADVFHLTSHRNMGAAFGILQNRRWFFIVITTVVVIGIVISLIRLGKKQPRASLALSLVLGGAVGNFIDRAMTGQVVDFLDFTLINFPIFNVADMAITFGVGILLLDVFLDGKKNR
;
A
#
# COMPACT_ATOMS: atom_id res chain seq x y z
N MET A 1 -13.93 15.46 -3.02
CA MET A 1 -14.23 14.94 -1.66
C MET A 1 -14.20 13.41 -1.61
N LEU A 2 -14.96 12.68 -2.45
CA LEU A 2 -15.04 11.20 -2.41
C LEU A 2 -13.68 10.51 -2.46
N TYR A 3 -12.77 10.88 -3.36
CA TYR A 3 -11.46 10.25 -3.53
C TYR A 3 -10.55 10.40 -2.30
N TYR A 4 -10.60 11.53 -1.62
CA TYR A 4 -9.88 11.71 -0.35
C TYR A 4 -10.50 10.91 0.79
N LEU A 5 -11.83 10.73 0.78
CA LEU A 5 -12.50 9.84 1.74
C LEU A 5 -12.07 8.37 1.53
N ILE A 6 -11.98 7.91 0.29
CA ILE A 6 -11.46 6.57 -0.03
C ILE A 6 -10.04 6.40 0.51
N ALA A 7 -9.15 7.37 0.23
CA ALA A 7 -7.78 7.32 0.75
C ALA A 7 -7.76 7.28 2.29
N ALA A 8 -8.59 8.10 2.96
CA ALA A 8 -8.68 8.11 4.41
C ALA A 8 -9.18 6.77 4.98
N VAL A 9 -10.15 6.12 4.34
CA VAL A 9 -10.63 4.79 4.74
C VAL A 9 -9.52 3.74 4.59
N ILE A 10 -8.75 3.77 3.49
CA ILE A 10 -7.62 2.85 3.30
C ILE A 10 -6.55 3.07 4.37
N ILE A 11 -6.20 4.32 4.68
CA ILE A 11 -5.25 4.63 5.76
C ILE A 11 -5.75 4.09 7.10
N ALA A 12 -7.03 4.32 7.42
CA ALA A 12 -7.62 3.85 8.68
C ALA A 12 -7.62 2.32 8.78
N LEU A 13 -7.99 1.61 7.71
CA LEU A 13 -7.96 0.15 7.65
C LEU A 13 -6.53 -0.40 7.78
N ASP A 14 -5.58 0.18 7.06
CA ASP A 14 -4.17 -0.21 7.12
C ASP A 14 -3.61 -0.04 8.53
N GLN A 15 -3.74 1.14 9.11
CA GLN A 15 -3.22 1.42 10.45
C GLN A 15 -3.94 0.61 11.55
N PHE A 16 -5.24 0.39 11.40
CA PHE A 16 -6.00 -0.44 12.34
C PHE A 16 -5.54 -1.90 12.31
N THR A 17 -5.39 -2.49 11.13
CA THR A 17 -4.92 -3.89 11.01
C THR A 17 -3.49 -4.05 11.52
N LYS A 18 -2.59 -3.12 11.20
CA LYS A 18 -1.22 -3.08 11.73
C LYS A 18 -1.20 -2.95 13.26
N TYR A 19 -2.05 -2.09 13.82
CA TYR A 19 -2.21 -1.98 15.28
C TYR A 19 -2.63 -3.32 15.90
N LEU A 20 -3.58 -4.05 15.32
CA LEU A 20 -3.99 -5.35 15.82
C LEU A 20 -2.85 -6.37 15.80
N VAL A 21 -2.08 -6.41 14.70
CA VAL A 21 -0.90 -7.28 14.60
C VAL A 21 0.14 -6.95 15.67
N VAL A 22 0.48 -5.67 15.84
CA VAL A 22 1.45 -5.23 16.86
C VAL A 22 0.98 -5.55 18.27
N LYS A 23 -0.33 -5.43 18.53
CA LYS A 23 -0.91 -5.63 19.87
C LYS A 23 -1.07 -7.08 20.26
N TYR A 24 -1.40 -7.97 19.33
CA TYR A 24 -1.82 -9.33 19.62
C TYR A 24 -0.87 -10.41 19.12
N MET A 25 0.17 -10.06 18.36
CA MET A 25 1.14 -11.02 17.84
C MET A 25 2.56 -10.65 18.25
N GLU A 26 3.34 -11.65 18.63
CA GLU A 26 4.78 -11.49 18.83
C GLU A 26 5.53 -11.31 17.50
N LEU A 27 6.67 -10.65 17.52
CA LEU A 27 7.48 -10.50 16.31
C LEU A 27 7.98 -11.86 15.82
N GLY A 28 7.68 -12.18 14.56
CA GLY A 28 8.01 -13.48 13.95
C GLY A 28 6.95 -14.55 14.18
N GLU A 29 5.91 -14.28 14.97
CA GLU A 29 4.79 -15.20 15.13
C GLU A 29 4.04 -15.37 13.80
N SER A 30 3.66 -16.63 13.50
CA SER A 30 2.92 -16.99 12.28
C SER A 30 1.72 -17.86 12.63
N ILE A 31 0.53 -17.39 12.28
CA ILE A 31 -0.76 -18.05 12.52
C ILE A 31 -1.29 -18.54 11.16
N PRO A 32 -1.41 -19.85 10.93
CA PRO A 32 -1.97 -20.36 9.68
C PRO A 32 -3.48 -20.10 9.61
N LEU A 33 -3.92 -19.37 8.58
CA LEU A 33 -5.33 -19.23 8.22
C LEU A 33 -5.77 -20.34 7.27
N ILE A 34 -4.89 -20.68 6.32
CA ILE A 34 -5.01 -21.82 5.42
C ILE A 34 -3.64 -22.51 5.46
N ALA A 35 -3.60 -23.74 6.01
CA ALA A 35 -2.35 -24.47 6.18
C ALA A 35 -1.55 -24.53 4.88
N ASP A 36 -0.25 -24.26 4.98
CA ASP A 36 0.74 -24.27 3.87
C ASP A 36 0.45 -23.31 2.70
N VAL A 37 -0.59 -22.44 2.81
CA VAL A 37 -1.00 -21.54 1.73
C VAL A 37 -0.95 -20.08 2.15
N PHE A 38 -1.66 -19.73 3.27
CA PHE A 38 -1.84 -18.35 3.68
C PHE A 38 -1.82 -18.20 5.20
N HIS A 39 -0.91 -17.38 5.69
CA HIS A 39 -0.70 -17.15 7.11
C HIS A 39 -0.85 -15.66 7.46
N LEU A 40 -1.09 -15.38 8.74
CA LEU A 40 -0.77 -14.09 9.35
C LEU A 40 0.59 -14.21 10.02
N THR A 41 1.58 -13.48 9.50
CA THR A 41 2.96 -13.52 10.03
C THR A 41 3.40 -12.13 10.44
N SER A 42 3.66 -11.91 11.73
CA SER A 42 4.09 -10.59 12.24
C SER A 42 5.52 -10.27 11.82
N HIS A 43 5.67 -9.37 10.85
CA HIS A 43 6.97 -9.00 10.28
C HIS A 43 7.22 -7.49 10.35
N ARG A 44 8.51 -7.09 10.43
CA ARG A 44 8.95 -5.68 10.38
C ARG A 44 9.89 -5.48 9.21
N ASN A 45 9.44 -4.68 8.25
CA ASN A 45 10.14 -4.44 7.00
C ASN A 45 10.87 -3.08 7.04
N MET A 46 12.20 -3.10 7.00
CA MET A 46 13.05 -1.90 6.99
C MET A 46 13.38 -1.40 5.58
N GLY A 47 12.89 -2.06 4.53
CA GLY A 47 13.21 -1.76 3.15
C GLY A 47 11.98 -1.71 2.23
N ALA A 48 12.18 -2.11 0.98
CA ALA A 48 11.14 -2.41 0.01
C ALA A 48 10.86 -3.92 -0.03
N ALA A 49 9.96 -4.35 -0.94
CA ALA A 49 9.75 -5.76 -1.21
C ALA A 49 11.08 -6.48 -1.54
N PHE A 50 11.16 -7.76 -1.20
CA PHE A 50 12.37 -8.60 -1.37
C PHE A 50 13.62 -8.09 -0.61
N GLY A 51 13.45 -7.26 0.43
CA GLY A 51 14.56 -6.75 1.24
C GLY A 51 15.49 -5.74 0.55
N ILE A 52 15.03 -5.10 -0.52
CA ILE A 52 15.80 -4.09 -1.26
C ILE A 52 15.85 -2.79 -0.44
N LEU A 53 17.01 -2.08 -0.45
CA LEU A 53 17.22 -0.79 0.23
C LEU A 53 16.95 -0.84 1.75
N GLN A 54 17.34 -1.92 2.42
CA GLN A 54 17.25 -2.04 3.90
C GLN A 54 17.88 -0.83 4.60
N ASN A 55 17.23 -0.38 5.68
CA ASN A 55 17.70 0.74 6.52
C ASN A 55 17.80 2.10 5.81
N ARG A 56 17.16 2.28 4.65
CA ARG A 56 17.14 3.55 3.93
C ARG A 56 15.86 4.37 4.23
N ARG A 57 15.50 4.50 5.51
CA ARG A 57 14.29 5.20 5.98
C ARG A 57 14.07 6.56 5.30
N TRP A 58 15.10 7.43 5.29
CA TRP A 58 14.98 8.77 4.72
C TRP A 58 14.74 8.76 3.22
N PHE A 59 15.33 7.82 2.49
CA PHE A 59 15.04 7.64 1.07
C PHE A 59 13.54 7.38 0.83
N PHE A 60 12.94 6.44 1.60
CA PHE A 60 11.52 6.13 1.46
C PHE A 60 10.63 7.30 1.89
N ILE A 61 10.99 8.04 2.93
CA ILE A 61 10.24 9.23 3.35
C ILE A 61 10.22 10.28 2.25
N VAL A 62 11.37 10.62 1.67
CA VAL A 62 11.47 11.63 0.62
C VAL A 62 10.71 11.21 -0.64
N ILE A 63 10.94 9.98 -1.14
CA ILE A 63 10.29 9.50 -2.37
C ILE A 63 8.77 9.43 -2.19
N THR A 64 8.29 8.92 -1.05
CA THR A 64 6.85 8.84 -0.78
C THR A 64 6.22 10.22 -0.67
N THR A 65 6.91 11.19 -0.04
CA THR A 65 6.43 12.59 0.02
C THR A 65 6.25 13.16 -1.37
N VAL A 66 7.23 13.00 -2.26
CA VAL A 66 7.14 13.49 -3.65
C VAL A 66 5.98 12.82 -4.38
N VAL A 67 5.82 11.50 -4.24
CA VAL A 67 4.73 10.73 -4.85
C VAL A 67 3.37 11.21 -4.33
N VAL A 68 3.21 11.36 -3.02
CA VAL A 68 1.97 11.83 -2.39
C VAL A 68 1.58 13.21 -2.90
N ILE A 69 2.54 14.16 -2.97
CA ILE A 69 2.30 15.50 -3.52
C ILE A 69 1.84 15.40 -4.98
N GLY A 70 2.51 14.60 -5.81
CA GLY A 70 2.13 14.37 -7.20
C GLY A 70 0.73 13.80 -7.36
N ILE A 71 0.34 12.83 -6.51
CA ILE A 71 -1.00 12.25 -6.53
C ILE A 71 -2.05 13.28 -6.11
N VAL A 72 -1.81 14.06 -5.06
CA VAL A 72 -2.75 15.11 -4.61
C VAL A 72 -2.98 16.15 -5.71
N ILE A 73 -1.91 16.63 -6.35
CA ILE A 73 -2.02 17.57 -7.49
C ILE A 73 -2.82 16.93 -8.64
N SER A 74 -2.57 15.65 -8.94
CA SER A 74 -3.29 14.92 -9.98
C SER A 74 -4.77 14.77 -9.66
N LEU A 75 -5.12 14.42 -8.42
CA LEU A 75 -6.52 14.33 -7.97
C LEU A 75 -7.26 15.67 -8.04
N ILE A 76 -6.58 16.79 -7.74
CA ILE A 76 -7.16 18.12 -7.89
C ILE A 76 -7.46 18.43 -9.36
N ARG A 77 -6.56 18.06 -10.29
CA ARG A 77 -6.69 18.33 -11.72
C ARG A 77 -7.68 17.40 -12.43
N LEU A 78 -7.62 16.10 -12.13
CA LEU A 78 -8.45 15.07 -12.76
C LEU A 78 -9.86 15.06 -12.17
N GLY A 79 -9.97 15.00 -10.84
CA GLY A 79 -11.22 15.05 -10.10
C GLY A 79 -12.30 14.14 -10.70
N LYS A 80 -13.50 14.71 -10.95
CA LYS A 80 -14.62 13.97 -11.55
C LYS A 80 -14.48 13.73 -13.06
N LYS A 81 -13.52 14.37 -13.72
CA LYS A 81 -13.33 14.25 -15.18
C LYS A 81 -12.83 12.86 -15.59
N GLN A 82 -12.02 12.25 -14.73
CA GLN A 82 -11.45 10.90 -14.94
C GLN A 82 -11.70 10.03 -13.70
N PRO A 83 -12.91 9.49 -13.53
CA PRO A 83 -13.29 8.81 -12.29
C PRO A 83 -12.48 7.53 -12.03
N ARG A 84 -12.11 6.77 -13.07
CA ARG A 84 -11.29 5.56 -12.90
C ARG A 84 -9.87 5.88 -12.44
N ALA A 85 -9.20 6.82 -13.11
CA ALA A 85 -7.87 7.28 -12.72
C ALA A 85 -7.88 7.89 -11.30
N SER A 86 -8.92 8.68 -10.96
CA SER A 86 -9.06 9.27 -9.64
C SER A 86 -9.31 8.23 -8.54
N LEU A 87 -10.09 7.18 -8.81
CA LEU A 87 -10.26 6.04 -7.90
C LEU A 87 -8.92 5.33 -7.68
N ALA A 88 -8.23 5.01 -8.75
CA ALA A 88 -6.92 4.36 -8.70
C ALA A 88 -5.90 5.17 -7.90
N LEU A 89 -5.80 6.47 -8.17
CA LEU A 89 -4.91 7.38 -7.44
C LEU A 89 -5.30 7.51 -5.97
N SER A 90 -6.59 7.41 -5.62
CA SER A 90 -7.02 7.44 -4.21
C SER A 90 -6.58 6.18 -3.44
N LEU A 91 -6.58 5.01 -4.08
CA LEU A 91 -6.06 3.77 -3.51
C LEU A 91 -4.54 3.86 -3.30
N VAL A 92 -3.81 4.32 -4.32
CA VAL A 92 -2.34 4.53 -4.21
C VAL A 92 -2.02 5.56 -3.13
N LEU A 93 -2.78 6.65 -3.04
CA LEU A 93 -2.60 7.67 -2.00
C LEU A 93 -2.77 7.08 -0.60
N GLY A 94 -3.86 6.33 -0.39
CA GLY A 94 -4.14 5.70 0.91
C GLY A 94 -3.04 4.73 1.33
N GLY A 95 -2.61 3.85 0.44
CA GLY A 95 -1.54 2.90 0.71
C GLY A 95 -0.17 3.57 0.91
N ALA A 96 0.17 4.55 0.06
CA ALA A 96 1.42 5.29 0.20
C ALA A 96 1.51 6.02 1.55
N VAL A 97 0.43 6.68 1.98
CA VAL A 97 0.37 7.36 3.27
C VAL A 97 0.39 6.36 4.43
N GLY A 98 -0.31 5.21 4.32
CA GLY A 98 -0.28 4.15 5.34
C GLY A 98 1.15 3.68 5.63
N ASN A 99 1.89 3.28 4.60
CA ASN A 99 3.29 2.87 4.75
C ASN A 99 4.24 4.02 5.12
N PHE A 100 3.90 5.27 4.74
CA PHE A 100 4.65 6.45 5.15
C PHE A 100 4.55 6.70 6.65
N ILE A 101 3.36 6.57 7.26
CA ILE A 101 3.14 6.75 8.69
C ILE A 101 4.06 5.82 9.48
N ASP A 102 4.10 4.53 9.15
CA ASP A 102 4.96 3.55 9.81
C ASP A 102 6.44 3.95 9.74
N ARG A 103 6.92 4.29 8.54
CA ARG A 103 8.31 4.71 8.34
C ARG A 103 8.65 6.01 9.05
N ALA A 104 7.71 6.97 9.09
CA ALA A 104 7.90 8.24 9.77
C ALA A 104 7.92 8.08 11.30
N MET A 105 7.16 7.14 11.85
CA MET A 105 7.10 6.91 13.30
C MET A 105 8.22 5.97 13.78
N THR A 106 8.36 4.80 13.16
CA THR A 106 9.20 3.72 13.67
C THR A 106 10.41 3.39 12.79
N GLY A 107 10.43 3.86 11.54
CA GLY A 107 11.44 3.51 10.55
C GLY A 107 11.22 2.17 9.84
N GLN A 108 10.19 1.42 10.22
CA GLN A 108 9.86 0.08 9.69
C GLN A 108 8.38 0.01 9.36
N VAL A 109 8.01 -0.80 8.37
CA VAL A 109 6.62 -1.09 8.01
C VAL A 109 6.19 -2.40 8.67
N VAL A 110 4.97 -2.43 9.18
CA VAL A 110 4.35 -3.66 9.70
C VAL A 110 3.72 -4.43 8.55
N ASP A 111 4.28 -5.60 8.22
CA ASP A 111 3.76 -6.52 7.21
C ASP A 111 3.22 -7.77 7.91
N PHE A 112 2.12 -8.36 7.40
CA PHE A 112 1.49 -9.48 8.10
C PHE A 112 0.71 -10.45 7.21
N LEU A 113 0.43 -10.15 5.96
CA LEU A 113 -0.22 -11.04 4.99
C LEU A 113 0.86 -11.86 4.30
N ASP A 114 0.85 -13.17 4.50
CA ASP A 114 1.92 -14.07 4.10
C ASP A 114 1.39 -15.22 3.22
N PHE A 115 1.70 -15.18 1.91
CA PHE A 115 1.45 -16.28 0.99
C PHE A 115 2.63 -17.25 0.99
N THR A 116 2.62 -18.22 1.90
CA THR A 116 3.69 -19.20 2.09
C THR A 116 3.83 -20.14 0.90
N LEU A 117 2.73 -20.49 0.21
CA LEU A 117 2.72 -21.41 -0.94
C LEU A 117 3.70 -21.01 -2.06
N ILE A 118 3.86 -19.72 -2.31
CA ILE A 118 4.68 -19.18 -3.42
C ILE A 118 5.88 -18.38 -2.94
N ASN A 119 6.19 -18.40 -1.63
CA ASN A 119 7.23 -17.58 -1.02
C ASN A 119 7.14 -16.08 -1.43
N PHE A 120 5.93 -15.55 -1.47
CA PHE A 120 5.70 -14.15 -1.79
C PHE A 120 6.15 -13.28 -0.60
N PRO A 121 6.75 -12.11 -0.85
CA PRO A 121 7.08 -11.20 0.25
C PRO A 121 5.85 -10.89 1.11
N ILE A 122 6.01 -10.91 2.44
CA ILE A 122 4.94 -10.54 3.36
C ILE A 122 4.54 -9.09 3.09
N PHE A 123 3.26 -8.79 3.08
CA PHE A 123 2.70 -7.49 2.70
C PHE A 123 1.57 -7.08 3.66
N ASN A 124 0.97 -5.93 3.41
CA ASN A 124 -0.08 -5.35 4.26
C ASN A 124 -1.23 -4.75 3.43
N VAL A 125 -2.21 -4.13 4.09
CA VAL A 125 -3.37 -3.51 3.43
C VAL A 125 -2.94 -2.34 2.52
N ALA A 126 -1.96 -1.55 2.92
CA ALA A 126 -1.43 -0.46 2.11
C ALA A 126 -0.84 -0.96 0.78
N ASP A 127 -0.08 -2.07 0.81
CA ASP A 127 0.52 -2.67 -0.38
C ASP A 127 -0.56 -3.22 -1.34
N MET A 128 -1.62 -3.83 -0.79
CA MET A 128 -2.79 -4.23 -1.58
C MET A 128 -3.43 -3.03 -2.27
N ALA A 129 -3.67 -1.95 -1.55
CA ALA A 129 -4.27 -0.75 -2.10
C ALA A 129 -3.41 -0.13 -3.22
N ILE A 130 -2.09 -0.06 -3.03
CA ILE A 130 -1.14 0.39 -4.06
C ILE A 130 -1.22 -0.53 -5.28
N THR A 131 -1.17 -1.84 -5.09
CA THR A 131 -1.17 -2.83 -6.18
C THR A 131 -2.46 -2.74 -7.00
N PHE A 132 -3.63 -2.71 -6.36
CA PHE A 132 -4.91 -2.55 -7.05
C PHE A 132 -5.01 -1.19 -7.74
N GLY A 133 -4.58 -0.11 -7.09
CA GLY A 133 -4.56 1.22 -7.68
C GLY A 133 -3.71 1.29 -8.95
N VAL A 134 -2.48 0.76 -8.90
CA VAL A 134 -1.59 0.68 -10.07
C VAL A 134 -2.20 -0.19 -11.16
N GLY A 135 -2.80 -1.33 -10.80
CA GLY A 135 -3.48 -2.23 -11.75
C GLY A 135 -4.62 -1.51 -12.50
N ILE A 136 -5.44 -0.72 -11.80
CA ILE A 136 -6.52 0.07 -12.41
C ILE A 136 -5.93 1.14 -13.35
N LEU A 137 -4.85 1.84 -12.97
CA LEU A 137 -4.19 2.83 -13.84
C LEU A 137 -3.68 2.20 -15.14
N LEU A 138 -3.01 1.04 -15.04
CA LEU A 138 -2.51 0.33 -16.21
C LEU A 138 -3.65 -0.12 -17.13
N LEU A 139 -4.74 -0.63 -16.55
CA LEU A 139 -5.92 -1.02 -17.30
C LEU A 139 -6.56 0.19 -18.02
N ASP A 140 -6.66 1.33 -17.35
CA ASP A 140 -7.25 2.56 -17.91
C ASP A 140 -6.44 3.04 -19.13
N VAL A 141 -5.11 3.09 -19.01
CA VAL A 141 -4.20 3.42 -20.12
C VAL A 141 -4.36 2.45 -21.30
N PHE A 142 -4.48 1.15 -21.02
CA PHE A 142 -4.65 0.14 -22.06
C PHE A 142 -5.99 0.27 -22.81
N LEU A 143 -7.07 0.59 -22.10
CA LEU A 143 -8.40 0.78 -22.68
C LEU A 143 -8.49 2.07 -23.52
N ASP A 144 -7.89 3.16 -23.04
CA ASP A 144 -7.87 4.43 -23.77
C ASP A 144 -6.99 4.35 -25.04
N GLY A 145 -5.87 3.61 -24.99
CA GLY A 145 -5.05 3.35 -26.15
C GLY A 145 -5.77 2.56 -27.27
N LYS A 146 -6.76 1.74 -26.92
CA LYS A 146 -7.63 1.05 -27.91
C LYS A 146 -8.70 1.95 -28.52
N LYS A 147 -9.17 2.95 -27.80
CA LYS A 147 -10.24 3.84 -28.24
C LYS A 147 -9.75 4.90 -29.24
N ASN A 148 -8.44 5.16 -29.24
CA ASN A 148 -7.79 6.14 -30.12
C ASN A 148 -7.12 5.51 -31.38
N ARG A 149 -7.34 4.23 -31.62
CA ARG A 149 -6.98 3.49 -32.85
C ARG A 149 -8.23 3.13 -33.63
#